data_35f371ea1e096f5b0cdaa6a5e5e4ead5
#
_entry.id   35f371ea1e096f5b0cdaa6a5e5e4ead5
#
_cell.length_a   1.000
_cell.length_b   1.000
_cell.length_c   1.000
_cell.angle_alpha   90.00
_cell.angle_beta   90.00
_cell.angle_gamma   90.00
#
_symmetry.space_group_name_H-M   'P 1'
#
loop_
_entity.id
_entity.type
_entity.pdbx_description
1 polymer ?
#
loop_
_entity_poly.entity_id
_entity_poly.type
_entity_poly.pdbx_seq_one_letter_code
_entity_poly.pdbx_strand_id
1 'polypeptide(L)'
;MAATIWYEKDADLSVLNGKKVAILGYGSQGHAHALNLRDSGVDVVVGLRPTSKSVNYAKEQGLEVKSVPDAVAEADIVMILLPDQYQAKVYKEQVEPNLKPGAALAFAHGFNIHYGYIKPTEDHPVFMVAPKGPGHIVRREYTNGRGVPVVVAVEQDPRGDGWDITLAYAKALGALRAGAIKTTFKEETETDLFGEQDVLMGGINHLCDMGFDVLTEAGYQPEIAYFEVFHELKMLVDLANEGGLNKARWSCSDTAQYGDYTSTVINEETKKRMEYQLKRIQDGSFAKEFMADQAAGAPKFKKLQEEYSHPHLETVGPKLRAMFSWNNQKDADADVAESFNGKIARTQVQ
;
A
#
# COMPACT_ATOMS: atom_id res chain seq x y z
N MET A 1 -6.06 -21.31 -15.38
CA MET A 1 -6.99 -20.43 -16.15
C MET A 1 -6.31 -19.09 -16.33
N ALA A 2 -6.53 -18.38 -17.45
CA ALA A 2 -6.00 -17.03 -17.62
C ALA A 2 -6.70 -16.08 -16.64
N ALA A 3 -5.96 -15.09 -16.12
CA ALA A 3 -6.53 -14.06 -15.25
C ALA A 3 -7.55 -13.20 -16.04
N THR A 4 -8.66 -12.84 -15.39
CA THR A 4 -9.58 -11.84 -15.95
C THR A 4 -8.99 -10.45 -15.67
N ILE A 5 -8.83 -9.67 -16.74
CA ILE A 5 -8.25 -8.32 -16.67
C ILE A 5 -9.21 -7.35 -17.34
N TRP A 6 -9.46 -6.21 -16.69
CA TRP A 6 -10.29 -5.12 -17.21
C TRP A 6 -9.48 -3.85 -17.44
N TYR A 7 -9.88 -3.08 -18.42
CA TYR A 7 -9.31 -1.79 -18.79
C TYR A 7 -10.41 -0.71 -18.85
N GLU A 8 -10.06 0.53 -19.15
CA GLU A 8 -11.00 1.67 -19.15
C GLU A 8 -12.29 1.45 -19.97
N LYS A 9 -12.20 0.73 -21.08
CA LYS A 9 -13.34 0.42 -21.96
C LYS A 9 -14.34 -0.56 -21.34
N ASP A 10 -13.91 -1.30 -20.33
CA ASP A 10 -14.70 -2.37 -19.70
C ASP A 10 -15.51 -1.87 -18.49
N ALA A 11 -15.42 -0.58 -18.16
CA ALA A 11 -16.10 0.02 -17.03
C ALA A 11 -16.85 1.30 -17.41
N ASP A 12 -18.03 1.48 -16.81
CA ASP A 12 -18.84 2.68 -16.95
C ASP A 12 -18.76 3.56 -15.69
N LEU A 13 -18.14 4.74 -15.83
CA LEU A 13 -18.01 5.70 -14.72
C LEU A 13 -19.37 6.25 -14.28
N SER A 14 -20.37 6.27 -15.15
CA SER A 14 -21.72 6.80 -14.85
C SER A 14 -22.41 6.03 -13.72
N VAL A 15 -21.99 4.82 -13.40
CA VAL A 15 -22.45 4.04 -12.22
C VAL A 15 -22.26 4.80 -10.92
N LEU A 16 -21.28 5.70 -10.86
CA LEU A 16 -21.01 6.56 -9.67
C LEU A 16 -21.76 7.90 -9.71
N ASN A 17 -22.51 8.22 -10.77
CA ASN A 17 -23.24 9.48 -10.84
C ASN A 17 -24.28 9.58 -9.73
N GLY A 18 -24.24 10.71 -9.00
CA GLY A 18 -25.14 10.96 -7.87
C GLY A 18 -24.85 10.15 -6.61
N LYS A 19 -23.81 9.33 -6.62
CA LYS A 19 -23.35 8.63 -5.42
C LYS A 19 -22.29 9.43 -4.69
N LYS A 20 -22.37 9.45 -3.37
CA LYS A 20 -21.34 10.04 -2.50
C LYS A 20 -20.41 8.94 -1.97
N VAL A 21 -19.12 9.18 -2.07
CA VAL A 21 -18.08 8.28 -1.56
C VAL A 21 -17.44 8.86 -0.30
N ALA A 22 -17.54 8.17 0.82
CA ALA A 22 -16.79 8.51 2.03
C ALA A 22 -15.44 7.78 2.02
N ILE A 23 -14.35 8.54 2.17
CA ILE A 23 -13.00 8.02 2.36
C ILE A 23 -12.65 8.14 3.85
N LEU A 24 -12.58 7.02 4.54
CA LEU A 24 -12.25 6.97 5.96
C LEU A 24 -10.75 6.83 6.16
N GLY A 25 -10.10 7.90 6.62
CA GLY A 25 -8.66 8.01 6.70
C GLY A 25 -8.07 8.83 5.54
N TYR A 26 -7.01 9.57 5.83
CA TYR A 26 -6.32 10.41 4.85
C TYR A 26 -4.81 10.18 4.98
N GLY A 27 -4.46 8.91 4.88
CA GLY A 27 -3.11 8.40 4.82
C GLY A 27 -2.63 8.27 3.37
N SER A 28 -1.61 7.41 3.13
CA SER A 28 -1.03 7.21 1.80
C SER A 28 -2.06 6.87 0.73
N GLN A 29 -2.90 5.85 0.96
CA GLN A 29 -3.97 5.51 0.02
C GLN A 29 -5.14 6.49 0.10
N GLY A 30 -5.54 6.93 1.31
CA GLY A 30 -6.71 7.78 1.51
C GLY A 30 -6.63 9.10 0.74
N HIS A 31 -5.47 9.74 0.78
CA HIS A 31 -5.23 10.97 0.01
C HIS A 31 -5.33 10.73 -1.51
N ALA A 32 -4.70 9.66 -2.02
CA ALA A 32 -4.72 9.34 -3.44
C ALA A 32 -6.15 8.99 -3.93
N HIS A 33 -6.87 8.13 -3.20
CA HIS A 33 -8.24 7.79 -3.52
C HIS A 33 -9.14 9.02 -3.52
N ALA A 34 -9.11 9.83 -2.46
CA ALA A 34 -9.97 11.01 -2.35
C ALA A 34 -9.74 12.01 -3.50
N LEU A 35 -8.49 12.32 -3.81
CA LEU A 35 -8.16 13.28 -4.87
C LEU A 35 -8.46 12.74 -6.27
N ASN A 36 -8.11 11.48 -6.55
CA ASN A 36 -8.33 10.89 -7.87
C ASN A 36 -9.83 10.74 -8.19
N LEU A 37 -10.63 10.30 -7.20
CA LEU A 37 -12.08 10.21 -7.36
C LEU A 37 -12.70 11.59 -7.60
N ARG A 38 -12.34 12.59 -6.79
CA ARG A 38 -12.81 13.98 -6.97
C ARG A 38 -12.46 14.52 -8.36
N ASP A 39 -11.19 14.34 -8.78
CA ASP A 39 -10.72 14.83 -10.09
C ASP A 39 -11.36 14.04 -11.26
N SER A 40 -11.94 12.87 -10.99
CA SER A 40 -12.78 12.09 -11.92
C SER A 40 -14.27 12.46 -11.86
N GLY A 41 -14.63 13.47 -11.08
CA GLY A 41 -16.01 13.99 -11.00
C GLY A 41 -16.91 13.26 -10.00
N VAL A 42 -16.37 12.45 -9.11
CA VAL A 42 -17.12 11.76 -8.05
C VAL A 42 -17.29 12.69 -6.83
N ASP A 43 -18.46 12.68 -6.22
CA ASP A 43 -18.71 13.38 -4.95
C ASP A 43 -18.03 12.66 -3.79
N VAL A 44 -17.04 13.32 -3.16
CA VAL A 44 -16.17 12.72 -2.13
C VAL A 44 -16.26 13.53 -0.83
N VAL A 45 -16.43 12.80 0.27
CA VAL A 45 -16.25 13.33 1.64
C VAL A 45 -15.16 12.53 2.36
N VAL A 46 -14.31 13.20 3.13
CA VAL A 46 -13.27 12.54 3.92
C VAL A 46 -13.72 12.43 5.37
N GLY A 47 -13.78 11.21 5.90
CA GLY A 47 -14.12 10.94 7.29
C GLY A 47 -12.87 10.85 8.17
N LEU A 48 -12.71 11.81 9.12
CA LEU A 48 -11.57 11.85 10.03
C LEU A 48 -12.00 12.10 11.47
N ARG A 49 -11.20 11.63 12.42
CA ARG A 49 -11.35 12.08 13.82
C ARG A 49 -11.00 13.58 13.91
N PRO A 50 -11.69 14.38 14.74
CA PRO A 50 -11.45 15.83 14.84
C PRO A 50 -10.00 16.22 15.18
N THR A 51 -9.30 15.36 15.91
CA THR A 51 -7.90 15.57 16.32
C THR A 51 -6.87 15.12 15.29
N SER A 52 -7.30 14.65 14.11
CA SER A 52 -6.38 14.22 13.05
C SER A 52 -5.62 15.42 12.47
N LYS A 53 -4.31 15.29 12.36
CA LYS A 53 -3.47 16.30 11.70
C LYS A 53 -3.77 16.43 10.20
N SER A 54 -4.36 15.42 9.60
CA SER A 54 -4.73 15.42 8.18
C SER A 54 -5.98 16.25 7.86
N VAL A 55 -6.73 16.73 8.87
CA VAL A 55 -7.95 17.53 8.65
C VAL A 55 -7.66 18.80 7.85
N ASN A 56 -6.69 19.59 8.31
CA ASN A 56 -6.33 20.84 7.63
C ASN A 56 -5.78 20.56 6.22
N TYR A 57 -4.92 19.57 6.11
CA TYR A 57 -4.34 19.18 4.83
C TYR A 57 -5.39 18.77 3.79
N ALA A 58 -6.35 17.93 4.18
CA ALA A 58 -7.45 17.53 3.27
C ALA A 58 -8.31 18.74 2.85
N LYS A 59 -8.59 19.68 3.78
CA LYS A 59 -9.32 20.92 3.49
C LYS A 59 -8.55 21.84 2.54
N GLU A 60 -7.25 22.00 2.71
CA GLU A 60 -6.37 22.77 1.82
C GLU A 60 -6.36 22.21 0.40
N GLN A 61 -6.54 20.90 0.25
CA GLN A 61 -6.71 20.25 -1.05
C GLN A 61 -8.14 20.40 -1.62
N GLY A 62 -9.04 21.14 -0.96
CA GLY A 62 -10.41 21.40 -1.41
C GLY A 62 -11.38 20.25 -1.18
N LEU A 63 -11.09 19.36 -0.24
CA LEU A 63 -11.97 18.24 0.12
C LEU A 63 -12.89 18.61 1.29
N GLU A 64 -14.13 18.14 1.26
CA GLU A 64 -15.03 18.18 2.40
C GLU A 64 -14.54 17.19 3.46
N VAL A 65 -14.44 17.65 4.73
CA VAL A 65 -13.98 16.81 5.85
C VAL A 65 -15.01 16.84 6.95
N LYS A 66 -15.47 15.66 7.37
CA LYS A 66 -16.43 15.44 8.45
C LYS A 66 -15.89 14.47 9.51
N SER A 67 -16.63 14.30 10.59
CA SER A 67 -16.41 13.16 11.49
C SER A 67 -16.71 11.85 10.76
N VAL A 68 -16.16 10.73 11.24
CA VAL A 68 -16.41 9.42 10.61
C VAL A 68 -17.92 9.10 10.58
N PRO A 69 -18.69 9.23 11.68
CA PRO A 69 -20.13 8.98 11.65
C PRO A 69 -20.88 9.85 10.62
N ASP A 70 -20.58 11.16 10.57
CA ASP A 70 -21.27 12.08 9.67
C ASP A 70 -20.95 11.79 8.20
N ALA A 71 -19.69 11.46 7.88
CA ALA A 71 -19.28 11.09 6.53
C ALA A 71 -19.96 9.78 6.08
N VAL A 72 -20.06 8.79 6.96
CA VAL A 72 -20.71 7.52 6.69
C VAL A 72 -22.20 7.68 6.48
N ALA A 73 -22.87 8.50 7.32
CA ALA A 73 -24.32 8.68 7.26
C ALA A 73 -24.81 9.28 5.92
N GLU A 74 -23.98 9.98 5.18
CA GLU A 74 -24.34 10.55 3.88
C GLU A 74 -23.80 9.78 2.67
N ALA A 75 -22.94 8.77 2.89
CA ALA A 75 -22.27 8.05 1.82
C ALA A 75 -23.10 6.88 1.27
N ASP A 76 -22.96 6.62 -0.02
CA ASP A 76 -23.48 5.45 -0.70
C ASP A 76 -22.40 4.38 -0.85
N ILE A 77 -21.14 4.79 -0.77
CA ILE A 77 -19.94 3.92 -0.75
C ILE A 77 -19.02 4.42 0.37
N VAL A 78 -18.60 3.52 1.24
CA VAL A 78 -17.67 3.81 2.34
C VAL A 78 -16.37 3.04 2.13
N MET A 79 -15.32 3.75 1.72
CA MET A 79 -13.97 3.19 1.53
C MET A 79 -13.18 3.35 2.84
N ILE A 80 -12.81 2.21 3.44
CA ILE A 80 -12.11 2.18 4.73
C ILE A 80 -10.60 2.08 4.48
N LEU A 81 -9.88 3.20 4.70
CA LEU A 81 -8.44 3.36 4.50
C LEU A 81 -7.71 3.75 5.79
N LEU A 82 -8.23 3.27 6.90
CA LEU A 82 -7.58 3.36 8.21
C LEU A 82 -6.52 2.26 8.35
N PRO A 83 -5.52 2.41 9.24
CA PRO A 83 -4.62 1.32 9.56
C PRO A 83 -5.39 0.09 10.07
N ASP A 84 -5.00 -1.11 9.64
CA ASP A 84 -5.74 -2.36 9.84
C ASP A 84 -6.14 -2.63 11.28
N GLN A 85 -5.24 -2.35 12.22
CA GLN A 85 -5.48 -2.57 13.65
C GLN A 85 -6.61 -1.70 14.25
N TYR A 86 -7.00 -0.63 13.57
CA TYR A 86 -8.06 0.27 14.04
C TYR A 86 -9.38 0.06 13.31
N GLN A 87 -9.36 -0.57 12.14
CA GLN A 87 -10.53 -0.67 11.26
C GLN A 87 -11.70 -1.37 11.95
N ALA A 88 -11.48 -2.53 12.59
CA ALA A 88 -12.55 -3.30 13.23
C ALA A 88 -13.26 -2.50 14.33
N LYS A 89 -12.50 -1.76 15.16
CA LYS A 89 -13.08 -0.92 16.21
C LYS A 89 -13.87 0.25 15.61
N VAL A 90 -13.30 0.96 14.66
CA VAL A 90 -13.98 2.10 14.02
C VAL A 90 -15.21 1.63 13.25
N TYR A 91 -15.10 0.47 12.56
CA TYR A 91 -16.25 -0.13 11.88
C TYR A 91 -17.42 -0.34 12.85
N LYS A 92 -17.18 -1.03 13.95
CA LYS A 92 -18.23 -1.36 14.92
C LYS A 92 -18.82 -0.16 15.63
N GLU A 93 -17.98 0.82 15.99
CA GLU A 93 -18.40 1.96 16.82
C GLU A 93 -18.94 3.14 15.98
N GLN A 94 -18.48 3.32 14.75
CA GLN A 94 -18.72 4.54 13.99
C GLN A 94 -19.23 4.33 12.56
N VAL A 95 -18.95 3.16 11.93
CA VAL A 95 -19.38 2.87 10.56
C VAL A 95 -20.70 2.13 10.56
N GLU A 96 -20.73 0.93 11.13
CA GLU A 96 -21.91 0.05 11.12
C GLU A 96 -23.20 0.74 11.61
N PRO A 97 -23.21 1.50 12.74
CA PRO A 97 -24.41 2.16 13.21
C PRO A 97 -24.92 3.32 12.34
N ASN A 98 -24.08 3.82 11.42
CA ASN A 98 -24.37 5.00 10.61
C ASN A 98 -24.48 4.70 9.12
N LEU A 99 -24.30 3.43 8.70
CA LEU A 99 -24.44 3.04 7.30
C LEU A 99 -25.87 3.26 6.80
N LYS A 100 -26.00 3.86 5.62
CA LYS A 100 -27.28 3.84 4.91
C LYS A 100 -27.66 2.41 4.53
N PRO A 101 -28.94 2.07 4.53
CA PRO A 101 -29.39 0.77 4.01
C PRO A 101 -28.83 0.51 2.60
N GLY A 102 -28.14 -0.62 2.41
CA GLY A 102 -27.55 -1.01 1.15
C GLY A 102 -26.33 -0.20 0.70
N ALA A 103 -25.75 0.68 1.54
CA ALA A 103 -24.48 1.33 1.24
C ALA A 103 -23.37 0.30 1.06
N ALA A 104 -22.50 0.50 0.08
CA ALA A 104 -21.40 -0.41 -0.20
C ALA A 104 -20.20 -0.14 0.72
N LEU A 105 -19.56 -1.20 1.20
CA LEU A 105 -18.30 -1.15 1.93
C LEU A 105 -17.15 -1.49 1.00
N ALA A 106 -16.12 -0.68 1.02
CA ALA A 106 -14.97 -0.82 0.16
C ALA A 106 -13.66 -0.84 0.95
N PHE A 107 -12.69 -1.58 0.45
CA PHE A 107 -11.38 -1.77 1.06
C PHE A 107 -10.28 -1.67 -0.01
N ALA A 108 -9.07 -1.29 0.40
CA ALA A 108 -7.88 -1.33 -0.47
C ALA A 108 -6.90 -2.46 -0.07
N HIS A 109 -7.23 -3.24 0.96
CA HIS A 109 -6.53 -4.43 1.42
C HIS A 109 -7.52 -5.34 2.14
N GLY A 110 -7.40 -6.64 1.94
CA GLY A 110 -8.41 -7.59 2.39
C GLY A 110 -8.30 -8.02 3.86
N PHE A 111 -7.32 -7.58 4.64
CA PHE A 111 -6.96 -8.07 5.98
C PHE A 111 -8.14 -8.25 6.92
N ASN A 112 -8.93 -7.20 7.16
CA ASN A 112 -10.00 -7.24 8.14
C ASN A 112 -11.20 -8.11 7.75
N ILE A 113 -11.48 -8.22 6.45
CA ILE A 113 -12.52 -9.11 5.91
C ILE A 113 -12.03 -10.56 5.90
N HIS A 114 -10.84 -10.83 5.33
CA HIS A 114 -10.28 -12.17 5.20
C HIS A 114 -10.10 -12.87 6.56
N TYR A 115 -9.54 -12.17 7.55
CA TYR A 115 -9.36 -12.75 8.90
C TYR A 115 -10.60 -12.61 9.80
N GLY A 116 -11.71 -12.05 9.29
CA GLY A 116 -12.99 -11.99 9.99
C GLY A 116 -13.02 -11.00 11.16
N TYR A 117 -12.18 -9.99 11.18
CA TYR A 117 -12.23 -8.89 12.15
C TYR A 117 -13.37 -7.91 11.87
N ILE A 118 -13.76 -7.77 10.60
CA ILE A 118 -14.96 -7.07 10.15
C ILE A 118 -15.86 -8.08 9.44
N LYS A 119 -17.15 -8.12 9.85
CA LYS A 119 -18.17 -8.99 9.27
C LYS A 119 -19.38 -8.13 8.95
N PRO A 120 -19.45 -7.54 7.76
CA PRO A 120 -20.61 -6.78 7.35
C PRO A 120 -21.87 -7.64 7.27
N THR A 121 -23.03 -7.05 7.51
CA THR A 121 -24.31 -7.71 7.28
C THR A 121 -24.52 -7.99 5.80
N GLU A 122 -25.31 -9.03 5.48
CA GLU A 122 -25.44 -9.56 4.12
C GLU A 122 -26.14 -8.61 3.13
N ASP A 123 -26.78 -7.55 3.63
CA ASP A 123 -27.46 -6.53 2.82
C ASP A 123 -26.54 -5.44 2.24
N HIS A 124 -25.27 -5.44 2.64
CA HIS A 124 -24.27 -4.49 2.13
C HIS A 124 -23.39 -5.13 1.06
N PRO A 125 -23.24 -4.52 -0.13
CA PRO A 125 -22.16 -4.90 -1.04
C PRO A 125 -20.80 -4.69 -0.39
N VAL A 126 -19.89 -5.66 -0.56
CA VAL A 126 -18.50 -5.57 -0.06
C VAL A 126 -17.55 -5.82 -1.20
N PHE A 127 -16.68 -4.86 -1.48
CA PHE A 127 -15.71 -4.96 -2.55
C PHE A 127 -14.33 -4.42 -2.18
N MET A 128 -13.36 -4.75 -3.00
CA MET A 128 -11.98 -4.30 -2.83
C MET A 128 -11.43 -3.73 -4.13
N VAL A 129 -10.72 -2.62 -4.03
CA VAL A 129 -9.86 -2.05 -5.06
C VAL A 129 -8.50 -1.79 -4.43
N ALA A 130 -7.56 -2.68 -4.66
CA ALA A 130 -6.24 -2.68 -4.02
C ALA A 130 -5.15 -2.27 -5.02
N PRO A 131 -4.68 -0.99 -4.99
CA PRO A 131 -3.57 -0.56 -5.84
C PRO A 131 -2.28 -1.30 -5.49
N LYS A 132 -1.57 -1.78 -6.50
CA LYS A 132 -0.26 -2.41 -6.33
C LYS A 132 0.85 -1.38 -6.43
N GLY A 133 0.85 -0.49 -5.43
CA GLY A 133 1.83 0.58 -5.26
C GLY A 133 1.46 1.56 -4.15
N PRO A 134 2.45 2.29 -3.61
CA PRO A 134 2.23 3.30 -2.57
C PRO A 134 1.28 4.42 -3.04
N GLY A 135 0.47 4.98 -2.14
CA GLY A 135 -0.56 5.96 -2.47
C GLY A 135 -0.03 7.20 -3.18
N HIS A 136 1.13 7.75 -2.79
CA HIS A 136 1.72 8.88 -3.50
C HIS A 136 2.09 8.55 -4.95
N ILE A 137 2.45 7.31 -5.26
CA ILE A 137 2.67 6.85 -6.64
C ILE A 137 1.32 6.74 -7.36
N VAL A 138 0.27 6.21 -6.70
CA VAL A 138 -1.09 6.16 -7.27
C VAL A 138 -1.56 7.56 -7.68
N ARG A 139 -1.35 8.56 -6.83
CA ARG A 139 -1.68 9.95 -7.15
C ARG A 139 -0.84 10.51 -8.30
N ARG A 140 0.48 10.36 -8.23
CA ARG A 140 1.41 10.85 -9.26
C ARG A 140 1.12 10.26 -10.64
N GLU A 141 0.91 8.96 -10.73
CA GLU A 141 0.61 8.33 -12.01
C GLU A 141 -0.73 8.80 -12.58
N TYR A 142 -1.73 9.02 -11.72
CA TYR A 142 -3.01 9.58 -12.13
C TYR A 142 -2.84 11.00 -12.73
N THR A 143 -2.13 11.90 -12.07
CA THR A 143 -1.89 13.28 -12.54
C THR A 143 -1.07 13.31 -13.83
N ASN A 144 -0.21 12.31 -14.06
CA ASN A 144 0.55 12.12 -15.29
C ASN A 144 -0.27 11.46 -16.43
N GLY A 145 -1.59 11.25 -16.26
CA GLY A 145 -2.44 10.59 -17.25
C GLY A 145 -2.22 9.08 -17.36
N ARG A 146 -1.45 8.50 -16.43
CA ARG A 146 -1.19 7.06 -16.30
C ARG A 146 -2.02 6.46 -15.17
N GLY A 147 -1.75 5.22 -14.78
CA GLY A 147 -2.38 4.53 -13.65
C GLY A 147 -1.44 3.54 -12.99
N VAL A 148 -1.74 3.19 -11.74
CA VAL A 148 -1.14 2.05 -11.06
C VAL A 148 -2.13 0.89 -11.18
N PRO A 149 -1.69 -0.32 -11.58
CA PRO A 149 -2.59 -1.45 -11.69
C PRO A 149 -3.18 -1.80 -10.32
N VAL A 150 -4.40 -2.32 -10.33
CA VAL A 150 -5.12 -2.76 -9.13
C VAL A 150 -5.49 -4.23 -9.23
N VAL A 151 -5.62 -4.88 -8.08
CA VAL A 151 -6.41 -6.10 -8.01
C VAL A 151 -7.77 -5.78 -7.41
N VAL A 152 -8.83 -6.45 -7.89
CA VAL A 152 -10.22 -6.16 -7.54
C VAL A 152 -10.96 -7.42 -7.16
N ALA A 153 -11.81 -7.32 -6.15
CA ALA A 153 -12.64 -8.43 -5.67
C ALA A 153 -14.00 -7.94 -5.21
N VAL A 154 -15.00 -8.80 -5.33
CA VAL A 154 -16.33 -8.62 -4.72
C VAL A 154 -16.56 -9.78 -3.79
N GLU A 155 -16.78 -9.49 -2.50
CA GLU A 155 -17.03 -10.48 -1.44
C GLU A 155 -18.51 -10.70 -1.21
N GLN A 156 -19.30 -9.62 -1.18
CA GLN A 156 -20.75 -9.64 -1.05
C GLN A 156 -21.39 -8.82 -2.17
N ASP A 157 -22.41 -9.38 -2.80
CA ASP A 157 -23.12 -8.72 -3.90
C ASP A 157 -24.65 -8.97 -3.83
N PRO A 158 -25.32 -8.44 -2.79
CA PRO A 158 -26.75 -8.68 -2.57
C PRO A 158 -27.64 -8.08 -3.66
N ARG A 159 -27.15 -7.12 -4.45
CA ARG A 159 -27.92 -6.44 -5.48
C ARG A 159 -27.54 -6.84 -6.91
N GLY A 160 -26.42 -7.54 -7.10
CA GLY A 160 -25.90 -7.92 -8.40
C GLY A 160 -25.18 -6.78 -9.17
N ASP A 161 -24.90 -5.63 -8.51
CA ASP A 161 -24.21 -4.47 -9.09
C ASP A 161 -22.78 -4.30 -8.55
N GLY A 162 -22.30 -5.24 -7.74
CA GLY A 162 -21.02 -5.16 -7.06
C GLY A 162 -19.84 -4.99 -8.02
N TRP A 163 -19.81 -5.73 -9.12
CA TRP A 163 -18.74 -5.61 -10.12
C TRP A 163 -18.79 -4.27 -10.86
N ASP A 164 -19.99 -3.77 -11.20
CA ASP A 164 -20.14 -2.49 -11.90
C ASP A 164 -19.61 -1.34 -11.02
N ILE A 165 -19.95 -1.33 -9.72
CA ILE A 165 -19.46 -0.36 -8.75
C ILE A 165 -17.94 -0.47 -8.57
N THR A 166 -17.42 -1.69 -8.44
CA THR A 166 -15.98 -1.94 -8.26
C THR A 166 -15.16 -1.42 -9.43
N LEU A 167 -15.61 -1.73 -10.66
CA LEU A 167 -14.90 -1.30 -11.87
C LEU A 167 -15.04 0.20 -12.12
N ALA A 168 -16.22 0.79 -11.83
CA ALA A 168 -16.41 2.23 -11.90
C ALA A 168 -15.51 2.97 -10.91
N TYR A 169 -15.39 2.46 -9.68
CA TYR A 169 -14.46 2.99 -8.67
C TYR A 169 -13.00 2.89 -9.13
N ALA A 170 -12.57 1.72 -9.64
CA ALA A 170 -11.22 1.52 -10.17
C ALA A 170 -10.91 2.46 -11.36
N LYS A 171 -11.92 2.74 -12.21
CA LYS A 171 -11.83 3.70 -13.30
C LYS A 171 -11.66 5.13 -12.78
N ALA A 172 -12.48 5.54 -11.81
CA ALA A 172 -12.37 6.85 -11.17
C ALA A 172 -11.02 7.05 -10.49
N LEU A 173 -10.46 5.99 -9.91
CA LEU A 173 -9.11 6.00 -9.33
C LEU A 173 -8.00 6.18 -10.40
N GLY A 174 -8.31 5.97 -11.69
CA GLY A 174 -7.38 5.98 -12.81
C GLY A 174 -6.64 4.66 -13.03
N ALA A 175 -6.97 3.64 -12.24
CA ALA A 175 -6.26 2.36 -12.25
C ALA A 175 -6.49 1.56 -13.55
N LEU A 176 -7.66 1.67 -14.17
CA LEU A 176 -7.98 0.95 -15.39
C LEU A 176 -7.16 1.40 -16.62
N ARG A 177 -6.42 2.51 -16.53
CA ARG A 177 -5.41 2.88 -17.54
C ARG A 177 -4.25 1.89 -17.58
N ALA A 178 -3.95 1.27 -16.43
CA ALA A 178 -2.93 0.21 -16.31
C ALA A 178 -3.57 -1.19 -16.30
N GLY A 179 -4.78 -1.31 -15.78
CA GLY A 179 -5.57 -2.54 -15.72
C GLY A 179 -5.97 -2.95 -14.31
N ALA A 180 -7.07 -3.68 -14.21
CA ALA A 180 -7.56 -4.32 -12.99
C ALA A 180 -7.60 -5.84 -13.16
N ILE A 181 -7.03 -6.58 -12.23
CA ILE A 181 -6.98 -8.04 -12.24
C ILE A 181 -7.99 -8.57 -11.21
N LYS A 182 -8.83 -9.50 -11.63
CA LYS A 182 -9.77 -10.18 -10.74
C LYS A 182 -9.03 -11.05 -9.73
N THR A 183 -9.38 -10.90 -8.46
CA THR A 183 -8.88 -11.72 -7.35
C THR A 183 -9.98 -12.02 -6.32
N THR A 184 -9.59 -12.47 -5.13
CA THR A 184 -10.45 -12.62 -3.94
C THR A 184 -9.82 -11.87 -2.78
N PHE A 185 -10.60 -11.56 -1.73
CA PHE A 185 -10.05 -10.97 -0.50
C PHE A 185 -8.97 -11.85 0.12
N LYS A 186 -9.15 -13.17 0.09
CA LYS A 186 -8.15 -14.13 0.56
C LYS A 186 -6.86 -14.04 -0.23
N GLU A 187 -6.92 -14.18 -1.54
CA GLU A 187 -5.72 -14.20 -2.40
C GLU A 187 -4.95 -12.89 -2.31
N GLU A 188 -5.65 -11.75 -2.37
CA GLU A 188 -5.02 -10.44 -2.22
C GLU A 188 -4.31 -10.32 -0.88
N THR A 189 -5.00 -10.61 0.24
CA THR A 189 -4.42 -10.47 1.59
C THR A 189 -3.19 -11.35 1.78
N GLU A 190 -3.28 -12.61 1.38
CA GLU A 190 -2.18 -13.56 1.59
C GLU A 190 -0.97 -13.24 0.72
N THR A 191 -1.18 -12.85 -0.53
CA THR A 191 -0.08 -12.52 -1.45
C THR A 191 0.54 -11.16 -1.19
N ASP A 192 -0.24 -10.17 -0.78
CA ASP A 192 0.23 -8.84 -0.42
C ASP A 192 1.12 -8.89 0.83
N LEU A 193 0.63 -9.50 1.92
CA LEU A 193 1.41 -9.70 3.14
C LEU A 193 2.69 -10.51 2.90
N PHE A 194 2.62 -11.55 2.07
CA PHE A 194 3.80 -12.33 1.71
C PHE A 194 4.82 -11.48 0.93
N GLY A 195 4.34 -10.75 -0.09
CA GLY A 195 5.20 -9.89 -0.91
C GLY A 195 5.93 -8.83 -0.08
N GLU A 196 5.21 -8.18 0.85
CA GLU A 196 5.80 -7.17 1.73
C GLU A 196 6.81 -7.76 2.72
N GLN A 197 6.48 -8.89 3.35
CA GLN A 197 7.31 -9.49 4.40
C GLN A 197 8.58 -10.15 3.85
N ASP A 198 8.47 -10.87 2.73
CA ASP A 198 9.55 -11.72 2.25
C ASP A 198 10.38 -11.12 1.11
N VAL A 199 9.83 -10.17 0.35
CA VAL A 199 10.49 -9.65 -0.85
C VAL A 199 10.65 -8.13 -0.79
N LEU A 200 9.53 -7.37 -0.75
CA LEU A 200 9.55 -5.93 -1.04
C LEU A 200 10.13 -5.10 0.10
N MET A 201 9.77 -5.39 1.34
CA MET A 201 10.25 -4.67 2.52
C MET A 201 11.25 -5.53 3.30
N GLY A 202 10.81 -6.69 3.80
CA GLY A 202 11.64 -7.56 4.61
C GLY A 202 12.86 -8.12 3.83
N GLY A 203 12.66 -8.57 2.58
CA GLY A 203 13.73 -9.13 1.77
C GLY A 203 14.76 -8.08 1.35
N ILE A 204 14.34 -7.08 0.58
CA ILE A 204 15.26 -6.09 -0.03
C ILE A 204 15.97 -5.27 1.04
N ASN A 205 15.26 -4.76 2.05
CA ASN A 205 15.88 -3.90 3.06
C ASN A 205 16.98 -4.63 3.85
N HIS A 206 16.68 -5.85 4.30
CA HIS A 206 17.67 -6.65 5.04
C HIS A 206 18.84 -7.10 4.16
N LEU A 207 18.58 -7.44 2.89
CA LEU A 207 19.65 -7.84 1.96
C LEU A 207 20.62 -6.68 1.71
N CYS A 208 20.11 -5.47 1.52
CA CYS A 208 20.93 -4.28 1.30
C CYS A 208 21.75 -3.92 2.54
N ASP A 209 21.14 -3.94 3.72
CA ASP A 209 21.82 -3.59 4.97
C ASP A 209 22.92 -4.62 5.31
N MET A 210 22.63 -5.92 5.20
CA MET A 210 23.63 -6.97 5.36
C MET A 210 24.76 -6.88 4.33
N GLY A 211 24.45 -6.57 3.06
CA GLY A 211 25.47 -6.38 2.03
C GLY A 211 26.39 -5.19 2.32
N PHE A 212 25.81 -4.11 2.83
CA PHE A 212 26.57 -2.94 3.30
C PHE A 212 27.51 -3.30 4.45
N ASP A 213 27.02 -4.04 5.45
CA ASP A 213 27.84 -4.49 6.59
C ASP A 213 29.01 -5.35 6.13
N VAL A 214 28.76 -6.35 5.29
CA VAL A 214 29.83 -7.23 4.79
C VAL A 214 30.94 -6.46 4.08
N LEU A 215 30.58 -5.47 3.27
CA LEU A 215 31.57 -4.66 2.56
C LEU A 215 32.34 -3.73 3.52
N THR A 216 31.67 -3.06 4.43
CA THR A 216 32.31 -2.11 5.36
C THR A 216 33.17 -2.83 6.40
N GLU A 217 32.76 -3.99 6.89
CA GLU A 217 33.57 -4.85 7.76
C GLU A 217 34.82 -5.38 7.06
N ALA A 218 34.75 -5.59 5.75
CA ALA A 218 35.92 -5.94 4.93
C ALA A 218 36.87 -4.74 4.66
N GLY A 219 36.51 -3.54 5.14
CA GLY A 219 37.34 -2.33 5.05
C GLY A 219 37.08 -1.47 3.81
N TYR A 220 36.02 -1.74 3.05
CA TYR A 220 35.63 -0.86 1.94
C TYR A 220 34.98 0.43 2.44
N GLN A 221 35.07 1.50 1.65
CA GLN A 221 34.48 2.79 1.98
C GLN A 221 32.94 2.70 2.04
N PRO A 222 32.31 3.19 3.11
CA PRO A 222 30.86 3.13 3.26
C PRO A 222 30.09 3.79 2.10
N GLU A 223 30.63 4.88 1.56
CA GLU A 223 30.02 5.57 0.40
C GLU A 223 30.00 4.68 -0.85
N ILE A 224 31.06 3.92 -1.10
CA ILE A 224 31.11 2.96 -2.20
C ILE A 224 30.15 1.81 -1.94
N ALA A 225 30.19 1.21 -0.76
CA ALA A 225 29.26 0.14 -0.37
C ALA A 225 27.80 0.57 -0.57
N TYR A 226 27.42 1.79 -0.18
CA TYR A 226 26.06 2.33 -0.38
C TYR A 226 25.66 2.37 -1.86
N PHE A 227 26.54 2.83 -2.75
CA PHE A 227 26.23 2.89 -4.17
C PHE A 227 26.03 1.49 -4.75
N GLU A 228 26.91 0.56 -4.42
CA GLU A 228 26.91 -0.80 -4.97
C GLU A 228 25.70 -1.65 -4.50
N VAL A 229 25.35 -1.60 -3.21
CA VAL A 229 24.33 -2.49 -2.68
C VAL A 229 22.92 -1.87 -2.61
N PHE A 230 22.79 -0.55 -2.71
CA PHE A 230 21.50 0.11 -2.54
C PHE A 230 21.14 1.08 -3.68
N HIS A 231 22.00 2.05 -3.98
CA HIS A 231 21.63 3.05 -4.99
C HIS A 231 21.42 2.42 -6.38
N GLU A 232 22.28 1.51 -6.78
CA GLU A 232 22.21 0.86 -8.09
C GLU A 232 21.03 -0.12 -8.20
N LEU A 233 20.52 -0.63 -7.07
CA LEU A 233 19.36 -1.50 -7.05
C LEU A 233 18.17 -0.91 -7.81
N LYS A 234 17.92 0.40 -7.66
CA LYS A 234 16.85 1.06 -8.39
C LYS A 234 16.99 0.91 -9.91
N MET A 235 18.20 1.05 -10.42
CA MET A 235 18.47 0.97 -11.88
C MET A 235 18.17 -0.45 -12.40
N LEU A 236 18.56 -1.47 -11.65
CA LEU A 236 18.28 -2.87 -12.01
C LEU A 236 16.79 -3.20 -11.90
N VAL A 237 16.10 -2.66 -10.88
CA VAL A 237 14.65 -2.83 -10.74
C VAL A 237 13.91 -2.13 -11.88
N ASP A 238 14.33 -0.94 -12.30
CA ASP A 238 13.75 -0.24 -13.46
C ASP A 238 13.88 -1.10 -14.73
N LEU A 239 15.07 -1.66 -15.02
CA LEU A 239 15.28 -2.57 -16.15
C LEU A 239 14.42 -3.83 -16.08
N ALA A 240 14.32 -4.42 -14.89
CA ALA A 240 13.48 -5.60 -14.67
C ALA A 240 11.99 -5.28 -14.88
N ASN A 241 11.53 -4.09 -14.44
CA ASN A 241 10.16 -3.63 -14.65
C ASN A 241 9.86 -3.36 -16.13
N GLU A 242 10.82 -2.84 -16.89
CA GLU A 242 10.66 -2.55 -18.31
C GLU A 242 10.62 -3.79 -19.21
N GLY A 243 11.33 -4.85 -18.89
CA GLY A 243 11.49 -5.99 -19.79
C GLY A 243 11.75 -7.34 -19.12
N GLY A 244 11.46 -7.46 -17.83
CA GLY A 244 11.65 -8.69 -17.06
C GLY A 244 13.10 -8.91 -16.60
N LEU A 245 13.29 -9.93 -15.76
CA LEU A 245 14.59 -10.27 -15.17
C LEU A 245 15.66 -10.55 -16.23
N ASN A 246 15.30 -11.11 -17.37
CA ASN A 246 16.26 -11.35 -18.45
C ASN A 246 16.79 -10.06 -19.06
N LYS A 247 15.95 -9.02 -19.24
CA LYS A 247 16.41 -7.70 -19.71
C LYS A 247 17.40 -7.10 -18.72
N ALA A 248 17.12 -7.17 -17.42
CA ALA A 248 18.05 -6.70 -16.39
C ALA A 248 19.39 -7.41 -16.49
N ARG A 249 19.41 -8.75 -16.62
CA ARG A 249 20.62 -9.54 -16.78
C ARG A 249 21.41 -9.16 -18.04
N TRP A 250 20.76 -9.13 -19.19
CA TRP A 250 21.43 -8.82 -20.46
C TRP A 250 21.96 -7.38 -20.56
N SER A 251 21.45 -6.49 -19.72
CA SER A 251 21.97 -5.13 -19.63
C SER A 251 23.24 -5.01 -18.81
N CYS A 252 23.64 -6.08 -18.12
CA CYS A 252 24.85 -6.15 -17.30
C CYS A 252 25.97 -6.90 -18.03
N SER A 253 27.21 -6.78 -17.52
CA SER A 253 28.37 -7.48 -18.05
C SER A 253 28.29 -9.00 -17.88
N ASP A 254 29.00 -9.76 -18.69
CA ASP A 254 29.11 -11.22 -18.55
C ASP A 254 29.62 -11.63 -17.17
N THR A 255 30.51 -10.84 -16.59
CA THR A 255 31.04 -11.04 -15.23
C THR A 255 29.93 -10.95 -14.19
N ALA A 256 29.03 -9.95 -14.29
CA ALA A 256 27.91 -9.79 -13.38
C ALA A 256 26.88 -10.92 -13.54
N GLN A 257 26.59 -11.30 -14.80
CA GLN A 257 25.71 -12.43 -15.08
C GLN A 257 26.26 -13.76 -14.53
N TYR A 258 27.55 -13.99 -14.70
CA TYR A 258 28.20 -15.19 -14.15
C TYR A 258 28.12 -15.22 -12.64
N GLY A 259 28.35 -14.08 -11.97
CA GLY A 259 28.18 -13.93 -10.52
C GLY A 259 26.74 -14.22 -10.05
N ASP A 260 25.73 -13.69 -10.76
CA ASP A 260 24.30 -13.94 -10.48
C ASP A 260 24.01 -15.45 -10.54
N TYR A 261 24.43 -16.13 -11.62
CA TYR A 261 24.14 -17.58 -11.80
C TYR A 261 24.88 -18.49 -10.81
N THR A 262 25.98 -18.03 -10.24
CA THR A 262 26.79 -18.79 -9.28
C THR A 262 26.58 -18.36 -7.83
N SER A 263 25.75 -17.32 -7.58
CA SER A 263 25.43 -16.85 -6.24
C SER A 263 24.70 -17.92 -5.43
N THR A 264 25.06 -18.03 -4.15
CA THR A 264 24.45 -18.97 -3.19
C THR A 264 23.71 -18.27 -2.05
N VAL A 265 23.57 -16.92 -2.10
CA VAL A 265 22.93 -16.12 -1.04
C VAL A 265 21.46 -16.49 -0.91
N ILE A 266 20.74 -16.55 -2.04
CA ILE A 266 19.34 -17.00 -2.09
C ILE A 266 19.33 -18.46 -2.52
N ASN A 267 18.82 -19.35 -1.68
CA ASN A 267 18.90 -20.80 -1.85
C ASN A 267 17.65 -21.52 -1.31
N GLU A 268 17.66 -22.85 -1.30
CA GLU A 268 16.54 -23.69 -0.82
C GLU A 268 16.19 -23.44 0.65
N GLU A 269 17.14 -23.05 1.49
CA GLU A 269 16.83 -22.67 2.88
C GLU A 269 16.05 -21.35 2.94
N THR A 270 16.40 -20.38 2.10
CA THR A 270 15.64 -19.13 1.95
C THR A 270 14.19 -19.44 1.55
N LYS A 271 14.00 -20.33 0.57
CA LYS A 271 12.66 -20.76 0.13
C LYS A 271 11.85 -21.40 1.28
N LYS A 272 12.44 -22.26 2.08
CA LYS A 272 11.77 -22.87 3.24
C LYS A 272 11.33 -21.83 4.28
N ARG A 273 12.09 -20.77 4.47
CA ARG A 273 11.72 -19.65 5.34
C ARG A 273 10.53 -18.87 4.77
N MET A 274 10.50 -18.63 3.48
CA MET A 274 9.36 -18.03 2.78
C MET A 274 8.10 -18.92 2.90
N GLU A 275 8.24 -20.24 2.72
CA GLU A 275 7.14 -21.20 2.92
C GLU A 275 6.59 -21.15 4.36
N TYR A 276 7.47 -21.03 5.35
CA TYR A 276 7.08 -20.88 6.75
C TYR A 276 6.31 -19.57 6.99
N GLN A 277 6.76 -18.44 6.44
CA GLN A 277 6.07 -17.16 6.55
C GLN A 277 4.70 -17.20 5.85
N LEU A 278 4.65 -17.73 4.64
CA LEU A 278 3.39 -17.91 3.92
C LEU A 278 2.38 -18.74 4.74
N LYS A 279 2.83 -19.82 5.36
CA LYS A 279 1.99 -20.65 6.23
C LYS A 279 1.41 -19.85 7.41
N ARG A 280 2.21 -18.99 8.05
CA ARG A 280 1.74 -18.14 9.15
C ARG A 280 0.70 -17.11 8.70
N ILE A 281 0.82 -16.62 7.47
CA ILE A 281 -0.15 -15.73 6.86
C ILE A 281 -1.45 -16.51 6.61
N GLN A 282 -1.38 -17.67 5.97
CA GLN A 282 -2.53 -18.49 5.59
C GLN A 282 -3.32 -19.04 6.79
N ASP A 283 -2.64 -19.42 7.86
CA ASP A 283 -3.29 -19.94 9.07
C ASP A 283 -3.77 -18.82 10.04
N GLY A 284 -3.48 -17.56 9.69
CA GLY A 284 -3.86 -16.38 10.47
C GLY A 284 -3.03 -16.16 11.74
N SER A 285 -1.99 -16.96 12.00
CA SER A 285 -1.15 -16.78 13.19
C SER A 285 -0.39 -15.46 13.19
N PHE A 286 0.07 -14.99 12.00
CA PHE A 286 0.65 -13.66 11.85
C PHE A 286 -0.36 -12.55 12.21
N ALA A 287 -1.57 -12.61 11.67
CA ALA A 287 -2.60 -11.62 11.92
C ALA A 287 -2.99 -11.56 13.41
N LYS A 288 -3.14 -12.73 14.05
CA LYS A 288 -3.43 -12.82 15.49
C LYS A 288 -2.31 -12.21 16.34
N GLU A 289 -1.06 -12.50 16.02
CA GLU A 289 0.09 -11.95 16.72
C GLU A 289 0.14 -10.43 16.59
N PHE A 290 0.01 -9.91 15.37
CA PHE A 290 -0.02 -8.48 15.10
C PHE A 290 -1.14 -7.77 15.87
N MET A 291 -2.38 -8.27 15.76
CA MET A 291 -3.53 -7.66 16.44
C MET A 291 -3.43 -7.72 17.96
N ALA A 292 -2.88 -8.79 18.51
CA ALA A 292 -2.66 -8.92 19.95
C ALA A 292 -1.60 -7.91 20.45
N ASP A 293 -0.51 -7.75 19.72
CA ASP A 293 0.51 -6.76 20.07
C ASP A 293 -0.05 -5.33 19.99
N GLN A 294 -0.81 -5.00 18.95
CA GLN A 294 -1.46 -3.70 18.81
C GLN A 294 -2.46 -3.43 19.96
N ALA A 295 -3.26 -4.41 20.34
CA ALA A 295 -4.20 -4.30 21.46
C ALA A 295 -3.50 -4.07 22.80
N ALA A 296 -2.30 -4.63 22.98
CA ALA A 296 -1.46 -4.41 24.16
C ALA A 296 -0.69 -3.07 24.16
N GLY A 297 -0.91 -2.20 23.17
CA GLY A 297 -0.19 -0.92 23.02
C GLY A 297 1.08 -1.04 22.18
N ALA A 298 1.20 -2.10 21.39
CA ALA A 298 2.27 -2.37 20.43
C ALA A 298 3.70 -2.47 21.04
N PRO A 299 3.92 -3.15 22.16
CA PRO A 299 5.24 -3.21 22.79
C PRO A 299 6.28 -3.90 21.91
N LYS A 300 5.93 -5.01 21.24
CA LYS A 300 6.81 -5.73 20.33
C LYS A 300 7.11 -4.90 19.09
N PHE A 301 6.09 -4.30 18.49
CA PHE A 301 6.25 -3.48 17.30
C PHE A 301 7.14 -2.26 17.56
N LYS A 302 6.95 -1.56 18.70
CA LYS A 302 7.80 -0.43 19.10
C LYS A 302 9.25 -0.83 19.30
N LYS A 303 9.49 -1.98 19.93
CA LYS A 303 10.84 -2.53 20.12
C LYS A 303 11.51 -2.81 18.77
N LEU A 304 10.78 -3.45 17.83
CA LEU A 304 11.28 -3.71 16.49
C LEU A 304 11.53 -2.41 15.71
N GLN A 305 10.64 -1.41 15.83
CA GLN A 305 10.88 -0.10 15.23
C GLN A 305 12.16 0.56 15.74
N GLU A 306 12.44 0.49 17.04
CA GLU A 306 13.67 1.00 17.63
C GLU A 306 14.90 0.22 17.13
N GLU A 307 14.83 -1.10 17.13
CA GLU A 307 15.91 -2.00 16.68
C GLU A 307 16.31 -1.76 15.21
N TYR A 308 15.31 -1.56 14.33
CA TYR A 308 15.53 -1.35 12.89
C TYR A 308 15.47 0.12 12.45
N SER A 309 15.43 1.08 13.39
CA SER A 309 15.33 2.52 13.06
C SER A 309 16.62 3.14 12.51
N HIS A 310 17.75 2.47 12.72
CA HIS A 310 19.07 2.95 12.34
C HIS A 310 19.83 1.90 11.51
N PRO A 311 19.37 1.59 10.27
CA PRO A 311 20.15 0.71 9.41
C PRO A 311 21.54 1.31 9.17
N HIS A 312 22.57 0.49 9.17
CA HIS A 312 23.95 0.95 9.03
C HIS A 312 24.19 1.68 7.72
N LEU A 313 23.51 1.27 6.66
CA LEU A 313 23.47 1.93 5.37
C LEU A 313 23.03 3.41 5.45
N GLU A 314 22.16 3.79 6.38
CA GLU A 314 21.69 5.16 6.57
C GLU A 314 22.71 6.06 7.29
N THR A 315 23.82 5.54 7.78
CA THR A 315 24.93 6.36 8.31
C THR A 315 25.53 7.29 7.25
N VAL A 316 25.51 6.88 5.99
CA VAL A 316 26.00 7.68 4.85
C VAL A 316 24.89 8.09 3.87
N GLY A 317 23.74 7.41 3.92
CA GLY A 317 22.64 7.59 2.98
C GLY A 317 22.17 9.02 2.78
N PRO A 318 21.87 9.81 3.83
CA PRO A 318 21.40 11.19 3.70
C PRO A 318 22.39 12.09 2.94
N LYS A 319 23.70 11.98 3.23
CA LYS A 319 24.75 12.75 2.54
C LYS A 319 24.80 12.40 1.06
N LEU A 320 24.70 11.14 0.71
CA LEU A 320 24.80 10.68 -0.67
C LEU A 320 23.55 11.03 -1.48
N ARG A 321 22.36 10.89 -0.89
CA ARG A 321 21.11 11.33 -1.54
C ARG A 321 21.08 12.84 -1.81
N ALA A 322 21.70 13.65 -0.96
CA ALA A 322 21.82 15.09 -1.14
C ALA A 322 22.68 15.49 -2.36
N MET A 323 23.50 14.58 -2.91
CA MET A 323 24.26 14.81 -4.14
C MET A 323 23.34 14.94 -5.36
N PHE A 324 22.13 14.41 -5.31
CA PHE A 324 21.19 14.42 -6.43
C PHE A 324 20.19 15.56 -6.26
N SER A 325 20.44 16.70 -6.91
CA SER A 325 19.58 17.89 -6.81
C SER A 325 18.14 17.63 -7.26
N TRP A 326 17.91 16.70 -8.16
CA TRP A 326 16.57 16.30 -8.61
C TRP A 326 15.78 15.47 -7.58
N ASN A 327 16.44 14.86 -6.58
CA ASN A 327 15.75 14.20 -5.45
C ASN A 327 15.19 15.23 -4.46
N ASN A 328 15.65 16.47 -4.51
CA ASN A 328 15.20 17.57 -3.67
C ASN A 328 14.04 18.37 -4.32
N GLN A 329 13.62 18.01 -5.53
CA GLN A 329 12.37 18.54 -6.05
C GLN A 329 11.25 17.97 -5.18
N LYS A 330 10.74 18.83 -4.30
CA LYS A 330 9.53 18.54 -3.53
C LYS A 330 8.43 18.28 -4.55
N ASP A 331 8.12 17.02 -4.80
CA ASP A 331 6.81 16.69 -5.33
C ASP A 331 5.79 17.33 -4.38
N ALA A 332 4.80 18.02 -4.91
CA ALA A 332 3.72 18.58 -4.10
C ALA A 332 3.07 17.51 -3.19
N ASP A 333 3.25 16.24 -3.53
CA ASP A 333 2.86 15.06 -2.77
C ASP A 333 3.90 14.61 -1.72
N ALA A 334 5.11 15.19 -1.70
CA ALA A 334 6.14 14.86 -0.70
C ALA A 334 5.77 15.34 0.71
N ASP A 335 4.96 16.39 0.83
CA ASP A 335 4.44 16.86 2.12
C ASP A 335 3.52 15.81 2.77
N VAL A 336 2.88 14.95 1.99
CA VAL A 336 2.14 13.78 2.49
C VAL A 336 3.09 12.70 2.97
N ALA A 337 4.14 12.41 2.20
CA ALA A 337 5.18 11.46 2.59
C ALA A 337 5.94 11.96 3.85
N GLU A 338 6.22 13.27 3.98
CA GLU A 338 6.78 13.84 5.21
C GLU A 338 5.81 13.73 6.39
N SER A 339 4.50 13.83 6.19
CA SER A 339 3.53 13.57 7.26
C SER A 339 3.53 12.11 7.71
N PHE A 340 3.89 11.17 6.83
CA PHE A 340 4.12 9.75 7.14
C PHE A 340 5.50 9.50 7.75
N ASN A 341 6.56 10.09 7.20
CA ASN A 341 7.92 10.08 7.77
C ASN A 341 7.96 10.81 9.12
N GLY A 342 7.11 11.80 9.34
CA GLY A 342 6.89 12.43 10.64
C GLY A 342 6.35 11.48 11.72
N LYS A 343 5.87 10.28 11.37
CA LYS A 343 5.63 9.22 12.36
C LYS A 343 6.93 8.55 12.81
N ILE A 344 7.87 8.35 11.92
CA ILE A 344 9.18 7.74 12.24
C ILE A 344 10.07 8.76 12.95
N ALA A 345 10.16 10.00 12.45
CA ALA A 345 10.98 11.06 13.05
C ALA A 345 10.49 11.54 14.43
N ARG A 346 9.22 11.33 14.81
CA ARG A 346 8.67 11.75 16.11
C ARG A 346 8.79 10.70 17.20
N THR A 347 9.12 9.47 16.88
CA THR A 347 9.55 8.47 17.87
C THR A 347 10.98 8.73 18.35
N GLN A 348 11.73 9.60 17.66
CA GLN A 348 13.12 9.94 17.99
C GLN A 348 13.27 11.20 18.85
N VAL A 349 12.20 11.93 19.19
CA VAL A 349 12.24 13.22 19.91
C VAL A 349 11.25 13.25 21.07
N GLN A 350 11.12 12.16 21.83
CA GLN A 350 10.53 12.22 23.19
C GLN A 350 11.30 11.34 24.15
#